data_d8b28ccac5b1a061f4ce93520f5bcef7
#
_entry.id   d8b28ccac5b1a061f4ce93520f5bcef7
#
_cell.length_a   1.000
_cell.length_b   1.000
_cell.length_c   1.000
_cell.angle_alpha   90.00
_cell.angle_beta   90.00
_cell.angle_gamma   90.00
#
_symmetry.space_group_name_H-M   'P 1'
#
loop_
_entity.id
_entity.type
_entity.pdbx_description
1 polymer ?
#
loop_
_entity_poly.entity_id
_entity_poly.type
_entity_poly.pdbx_seq_one_letter_code
_entity_poly.pdbx_strand_id
1 'polypeptide(L)'
;HFGQMRYSNNDMSAAVYMRSRDWKYNTTTHQKGHNIGADIQNKWLIGKVGITAGANYENENTKNTVGTDSAKRDSGAVFFMTETQIGAKTKMFLGAREAYVEESGSKFCPQFQLLQNIGENENIYLNINKSMRAPNINEQWGTATQLMNPDLKAESGWNYELGWKKKITDNDLLKLNIFHMDIDDRIYRAKDSTSGLNIYKNAEKYRNTGVELSYEKALSKKFSYNLGMSYANPQQKTITSSEWERTDFKFGLNAGIGYQLDKNSANIFANYMTGRVNGTKPMLDINMNVSHKLTDKDVLKLTIYNLLNRDDIRTGSSSGTSGALLEERNWMLTYERTF
;
A
#
# COMPACT_ATOMS: atom_id res chain seq x y z
N HIS A 1 -11.61 -16.19 -11.83
CA HIS A 1 -12.50 -16.93 -10.94
C HIS A 1 -11.88 -17.03 -9.55
N PHE A 2 -12.71 -16.95 -8.51
CA PHE A 2 -12.30 -17.10 -7.12
C PHE A 2 -13.32 -17.96 -6.40
N GLY A 3 -12.86 -18.94 -5.66
CA GLY A 3 -13.66 -19.79 -4.77
C GLY A 3 -13.02 -19.86 -3.39
N GLN A 4 -13.81 -19.77 -2.33
CA GLN A 4 -13.34 -19.87 -0.96
C GLN A 4 -14.36 -20.61 -0.10
N MET A 5 -13.86 -21.49 0.77
CA MET A 5 -14.61 -22.01 1.89
C MET A 5 -13.96 -21.49 3.18
N ARG A 6 -14.77 -20.90 4.06
CA ARG A 6 -14.31 -20.35 5.33
C ARG A 6 -15.12 -20.90 6.47
N TYR A 7 -14.45 -21.32 7.51
CA TYR A 7 -15.00 -21.57 8.82
C TYR A 7 -14.52 -20.48 9.80
N SER A 8 -15.40 -19.95 10.62
CA SER A 8 -15.01 -19.04 11.68
C SER A 8 -15.98 -19.15 12.86
N ASN A 9 -15.42 -19.07 14.05
CA ASN A 9 -16.16 -18.86 15.31
C ASN A 9 -15.48 -17.72 16.09
N ASN A 10 -15.76 -17.57 17.39
CA ASN A 10 -15.19 -16.50 18.21
C ASN A 10 -13.67 -16.53 18.31
N ASP A 11 -13.08 -17.72 18.27
CA ASP A 11 -11.65 -17.91 18.55
C ASP A 11 -10.87 -18.37 17.33
N MET A 12 -11.48 -19.15 16.45
CA MET A 12 -10.79 -19.80 15.33
C MET A 12 -11.32 -19.30 13.99
N SER A 13 -10.40 -19.09 13.04
CA SER A 13 -10.70 -18.89 11.62
C SER A 13 -9.84 -19.82 10.79
N ALA A 14 -10.46 -20.52 9.86
CA ALA A 14 -9.77 -21.35 8.86
C ALA A 14 -10.38 -21.10 7.49
N ALA A 15 -9.58 -21.05 6.44
CA ALA A 15 -10.05 -20.93 5.08
C ALA A 15 -9.21 -21.78 4.13
N VAL A 16 -9.85 -22.29 3.10
CA VAL A 16 -9.20 -22.82 1.90
C VAL A 16 -9.74 -22.05 0.70
N TYR A 17 -8.85 -21.70 -0.23
CA TYR A 17 -9.24 -20.90 -1.37
C TYR A 17 -8.52 -21.35 -2.65
N MET A 18 -9.16 -21.06 -3.76
CA MET A 18 -8.61 -21.21 -5.10
C MET A 18 -8.86 -19.93 -5.88
N ARG A 19 -7.83 -19.43 -6.54
CA ARG A 19 -7.91 -18.30 -7.46
C ARG A 19 -7.43 -18.74 -8.83
N SER A 20 -8.23 -18.47 -9.86
CA SER A 20 -7.84 -18.70 -11.25
C SER A 20 -7.87 -17.38 -12.00
N ARG A 21 -6.79 -17.09 -12.72
CA ARG A 21 -6.62 -15.90 -13.52
C ARG A 21 -6.34 -16.29 -14.97
N ASP A 22 -7.06 -15.67 -15.89
CA ASP A 22 -6.80 -15.75 -17.32
C ASP A 22 -6.70 -14.32 -17.84
N TRP A 23 -5.49 -13.92 -18.24
CA TRP A 23 -5.21 -12.55 -18.62
C TRP A 23 -4.54 -12.50 -19.98
N LYS A 24 -5.20 -11.81 -20.91
CA LYS A 24 -4.70 -11.55 -22.26
C LYS A 24 -4.27 -10.08 -22.32
N TYR A 25 -3.00 -9.86 -22.53
CA TYR A 25 -2.45 -8.50 -22.68
C TYR A 25 -2.57 -8.00 -24.13
N ASN A 26 -2.33 -8.87 -25.09
CA ASN A 26 -2.49 -8.63 -26.52
C ASN A 26 -2.76 -9.95 -27.24
N THR A 27 -2.78 -9.96 -28.58
CA THR A 27 -3.05 -11.18 -29.38
C THR A 27 -1.99 -12.28 -29.20
N THR A 28 -0.79 -11.93 -28.73
CA THR A 28 0.34 -12.86 -28.61
C THR A 28 0.70 -13.20 -27.16
N THR A 29 0.35 -12.32 -26.20
CA THR A 29 0.72 -12.50 -24.78
C THR A 29 -0.49 -12.88 -23.95
N HIS A 30 -0.48 -14.09 -23.47
CA HIS A 30 -1.55 -14.67 -22.66
C HIS A 30 -0.94 -15.35 -21.43
N GLN A 31 -1.46 -15.02 -20.25
CA GLN A 31 -1.02 -15.58 -18.98
C GLN A 31 -2.20 -16.26 -18.30
N LYS A 32 -2.02 -17.53 -17.96
CA LYS A 32 -2.95 -18.28 -17.10
C LYS A 32 -2.27 -18.59 -15.78
N GLY A 33 -2.97 -18.38 -14.69
CA GLY A 33 -2.45 -18.71 -13.37
C GLY A 33 -3.54 -19.24 -12.48
N HIS A 34 -3.17 -20.11 -11.55
CA HIS A 34 -4.02 -20.51 -10.46
C HIS A 34 -3.21 -20.64 -9.18
N ASN A 35 -3.84 -20.20 -8.11
CA ASN A 35 -3.31 -20.28 -6.76
C ASN A 35 -4.28 -21.10 -5.94
N ILE A 36 -3.73 -22.02 -5.13
CA ILE A 36 -4.48 -22.75 -4.12
C ILE A 36 -3.82 -22.48 -2.80
N GLY A 37 -4.61 -22.11 -1.80
CA GLY A 37 -4.07 -21.77 -0.50
C GLY A 37 -4.99 -22.17 0.63
N ALA A 38 -4.39 -22.21 1.82
CA ALA A 38 -5.07 -22.43 3.08
C ALA A 38 -4.50 -21.51 4.16
N ASP A 39 -5.33 -21.03 5.03
CA ASP A 39 -4.96 -20.29 6.22
C ASP A 39 -5.73 -20.80 7.44
N ILE A 40 -5.08 -20.79 8.60
CA ILE A 40 -5.66 -21.14 9.88
C ILE A 40 -5.08 -20.26 10.97
N GLN A 41 -5.93 -19.75 11.85
CA GLN A 41 -5.51 -19.06 13.06
C GLN A 41 -6.46 -19.33 14.21
N ASN A 42 -5.94 -19.26 15.42
CA ASN A 42 -6.73 -19.35 16.63
C ASN A 42 -6.32 -18.28 17.63
N LYS A 43 -7.26 -17.87 18.47
CA LYS A 43 -7.07 -16.90 19.55
C LYS A 43 -7.30 -17.59 20.89
N TRP A 44 -6.51 -17.20 21.86
CA TRP A 44 -6.63 -17.67 23.25
C TRP A 44 -6.52 -16.46 24.17
N LEU A 45 -7.21 -16.52 25.28
CA LEU A 45 -7.04 -15.58 26.39
C LEU A 45 -6.45 -16.35 27.58
N ILE A 46 -5.22 -16.02 27.94
CA ILE A 46 -4.52 -16.61 29.08
C ILE A 46 -4.30 -15.53 30.14
N GLY A 47 -5.15 -15.53 31.18
CA GLY A 47 -5.22 -14.44 32.15
C GLY A 47 -5.63 -13.13 31.48
N LYS A 48 -4.70 -12.16 31.42
CA LYS A 48 -4.92 -10.84 30.77
C LYS A 48 -4.22 -10.74 29.40
N VAL A 49 -3.61 -11.82 28.92
CA VAL A 49 -2.87 -11.83 27.67
C VAL A 49 -3.69 -12.54 26.60
N GLY A 50 -4.08 -11.79 25.57
CA GLY A 50 -4.61 -12.35 24.34
C GLY A 50 -3.45 -12.89 23.48
N ILE A 51 -3.58 -14.12 22.98
CA ILE A 51 -2.59 -14.76 22.10
C ILE A 51 -3.32 -15.10 20.80
N THR A 52 -2.72 -14.75 19.67
CA THR A 52 -3.16 -15.20 18.34
C THR A 52 -2.01 -15.94 17.69
N ALA A 53 -2.22 -17.16 17.22
CA ALA A 53 -1.23 -17.89 16.43
C ALA A 53 -1.90 -18.53 15.22
N GLY A 54 -1.14 -18.70 14.16
CA GLY A 54 -1.65 -19.26 12.94
C GLY A 54 -0.57 -19.64 11.94
N ALA A 55 -1.03 -20.23 10.84
CA ALA A 55 -0.22 -20.61 9.71
C ALA A 55 -0.97 -20.38 8.40
N ASN A 56 -0.24 -20.14 7.34
CA ASN A 56 -0.80 -20.13 5.98
C ASN A 56 0.13 -20.86 5.02
N TYR A 57 -0.45 -21.35 3.93
CA TYR A 57 0.25 -21.97 2.82
C TYR A 57 -0.42 -21.56 1.50
N GLU A 58 0.36 -21.31 0.46
CA GLU A 58 -0.12 -21.07 -0.90
C GLU A 58 0.81 -21.74 -1.92
N ASN A 59 0.22 -22.45 -2.88
CA ASN A 59 0.86 -22.90 -4.10
C ASN A 59 0.39 -22.00 -5.25
N GLU A 60 1.34 -21.37 -5.93
CA GLU A 60 1.11 -20.54 -7.10
C GLU A 60 1.64 -21.25 -8.35
N ASN A 61 0.83 -21.34 -9.41
CA ASN A 61 1.21 -21.89 -10.69
C ASN A 61 0.79 -20.93 -11.80
N THR A 62 1.74 -20.56 -12.66
CA THR A 62 1.50 -19.62 -13.76
C THR A 62 2.09 -20.17 -15.04
N LYS A 63 1.33 -20.13 -16.13
CA LYS A 63 1.76 -20.44 -17.49
C LYS A 63 1.69 -19.19 -18.35
N ASN A 64 2.79 -18.90 -19.04
CA ASN A 64 2.87 -17.81 -20.00
C ASN A 64 2.92 -18.37 -21.41
N THR A 65 2.28 -17.73 -22.38
CA THR A 65 2.35 -18.11 -23.80
C THR A 65 3.63 -17.66 -24.48
N VAL A 66 4.39 -16.77 -23.84
CA VAL A 66 5.68 -16.30 -24.36
C VAL A 66 6.64 -16.18 -23.17
N GLY A 67 7.75 -16.88 -23.22
CA GLY A 67 8.74 -16.95 -22.13
C GLY A 67 8.86 -18.35 -21.55
N THR A 68 9.04 -18.49 -20.25
CA THR A 68 9.06 -19.77 -19.56
C THR A 68 7.69 -20.44 -19.62
N ASP A 69 7.64 -21.72 -19.98
CA ASP A 69 6.38 -22.46 -20.21
C ASP A 69 5.50 -22.55 -18.95
N SER A 70 6.11 -22.61 -17.78
CA SER A 70 5.37 -22.54 -16.50
C SER A 70 6.31 -22.19 -15.35
N ALA A 71 5.81 -21.44 -14.38
CA ALA A 71 6.45 -21.21 -13.10
C ALA A 71 5.55 -21.72 -11.98
N LYS A 72 6.12 -22.46 -11.05
CA LYS A 72 5.47 -22.92 -9.82
C LYS A 72 6.22 -22.37 -8.63
N ARG A 73 5.51 -22.10 -7.55
CA ARG A 73 6.12 -21.63 -6.32
C ARG A 73 5.26 -21.98 -5.11
N ASP A 74 5.89 -22.52 -4.09
CA ASP A 74 5.30 -22.73 -2.80
C ASP A 74 5.69 -21.62 -1.83
N SER A 75 4.75 -21.20 -1.01
CA SER A 75 4.97 -20.22 0.03
C SER A 75 4.15 -20.55 1.27
N GLY A 76 4.65 -20.14 2.43
CA GLY A 76 3.94 -20.36 3.67
C GLY A 76 4.52 -19.52 4.80
N ALA A 77 3.79 -19.45 5.90
CA ALA A 77 4.29 -18.83 7.10
C ALA A 77 3.61 -19.38 8.34
N VAL A 78 4.32 -19.27 9.45
CA VAL A 78 3.76 -19.40 10.79
C VAL A 78 3.92 -18.08 11.52
N PHE A 79 2.97 -17.74 12.38
CA PHE A 79 3.01 -16.49 13.14
C PHE A 79 2.37 -16.64 14.51
N PHE A 80 2.79 -15.77 15.41
CA PHE A 80 2.09 -15.53 16.66
C PHE A 80 2.09 -14.04 16.99
N MET A 81 1.12 -13.61 17.78
CA MET A 81 1.00 -12.26 18.32
C MET A 81 0.38 -12.33 19.71
N THR A 82 0.93 -11.57 20.64
CA THR A 82 0.34 -11.36 21.96
C THR A 82 -0.17 -9.93 22.07
N GLU A 83 -1.29 -9.77 22.77
CA GLU A 83 -1.87 -8.50 23.13
C GLU A 83 -2.04 -8.45 24.65
N THR A 84 -1.50 -7.44 25.32
CA THR A 84 -1.63 -7.30 26.76
C THR A 84 -1.89 -5.85 27.16
N GLN A 85 -2.74 -5.69 28.18
CA GLN A 85 -3.00 -4.39 28.79
C GLN A 85 -2.02 -4.20 29.96
N ILE A 86 -1.19 -3.16 29.91
CA ILE A 86 -0.25 -2.78 30.97
C ILE A 86 -0.83 -1.58 31.73
N GLY A 87 -1.37 -1.83 32.91
CA GLY A 87 -2.09 -0.81 33.64
C GLY A 87 -3.37 -0.36 32.90
N ALA A 88 -3.86 0.84 33.22
CA ALA A 88 -5.13 1.33 32.67
C ALA A 88 -5.04 1.99 31.29
N LYS A 89 -3.84 2.41 30.89
CA LYS A 89 -3.67 3.33 29.74
C LYS A 89 -2.75 2.80 28.63
N THR A 90 -2.06 1.68 28.87
CA THR A 90 -1.05 1.17 27.95
C THR A 90 -1.46 -0.19 27.40
N LYS A 91 -1.45 -0.34 26.07
CA LYS A 91 -1.64 -1.62 25.38
C LYS A 91 -0.36 -1.96 24.62
N MET A 92 0.11 -3.18 24.78
CA MET A 92 1.32 -3.69 24.15
C MET A 92 1.02 -4.91 23.29
N PHE A 93 1.66 -4.96 22.12
CA PHE A 93 1.61 -6.09 21.20
C PHE A 93 3.04 -6.57 20.93
N LEU A 94 3.24 -7.87 21.03
CA LEU A 94 4.48 -8.54 20.64
C LEU A 94 4.12 -9.68 19.69
N GLY A 95 4.81 -9.77 18.58
CA GLY A 95 4.57 -10.83 17.62
C GLY A 95 5.79 -11.15 16.77
N ALA A 96 5.70 -12.25 16.08
CA ALA A 96 6.66 -12.65 15.06
C ALA A 96 6.00 -13.51 14.00
N ARG A 97 6.54 -13.43 12.80
CA ARG A 97 6.20 -14.24 11.65
C ARG A 97 7.46 -14.81 11.02
N GLU A 98 7.53 -16.12 10.84
CA GLU A 98 8.49 -16.76 9.95
C GLU A 98 7.80 -17.04 8.64
N ALA A 99 8.26 -16.38 7.57
CA ALA A 99 7.70 -16.53 6.23
C ALA A 99 8.72 -17.14 5.29
N TYR A 100 8.29 -18.16 4.55
CA TYR A 100 9.08 -18.88 3.55
C TYR A 100 8.46 -18.71 2.17
N VAL A 101 9.28 -18.48 1.16
CA VAL A 101 8.91 -18.51 -0.24
C VAL A 101 9.97 -19.27 -1.01
N GLU A 102 9.56 -20.28 -1.75
CA GLU A 102 10.43 -21.11 -2.58
C GLU A 102 11.33 -20.23 -3.48
N GLU A 103 12.63 -20.59 -3.57
CA GLU A 103 13.70 -19.86 -4.26
C GLU A 103 14.06 -18.46 -3.70
N SER A 104 13.20 -17.86 -2.89
CA SER A 104 13.49 -16.58 -2.22
C SER A 104 13.91 -16.72 -0.76
N GLY A 105 13.75 -17.95 -0.20
CA GLY A 105 14.15 -18.30 1.16
C GLY A 105 13.19 -17.86 2.24
N SER A 106 13.62 -17.93 3.49
CA SER A 106 12.83 -17.55 4.66
C SER A 106 13.30 -16.22 5.26
N LYS A 107 12.36 -15.54 5.94
CA LYS A 107 12.62 -14.30 6.68
C LYS A 107 11.84 -14.30 7.99
N PHE A 108 12.57 -14.05 9.08
CA PHE A 108 11.97 -13.79 10.38
C PHE A 108 11.57 -12.33 10.50
N CYS A 109 10.29 -12.08 10.78
CA CYS A 109 9.65 -10.77 10.82
C CYS A 109 9.03 -10.52 12.21
N PRO A 110 9.82 -10.01 13.17
CA PRO A 110 9.30 -9.61 14.48
C PRO A 110 8.54 -8.31 14.42
N GLN A 111 7.62 -8.12 15.37
CA GLN A 111 6.93 -6.85 15.57
C GLN A 111 6.74 -6.52 17.06
N PHE A 112 6.82 -5.24 17.35
CA PHE A 112 6.51 -4.63 18.63
C PHE A 112 5.63 -3.41 18.40
N GLN A 113 4.53 -3.30 19.14
CA GLN A 113 3.69 -2.11 19.14
C GLN A 113 3.37 -1.72 20.59
N LEU A 114 3.38 -0.42 20.85
CA LEU A 114 2.94 0.15 22.11
C LEU A 114 1.93 1.26 21.79
N LEU A 115 0.77 1.21 22.44
CA LEU A 115 -0.23 2.26 22.40
C LEU A 115 -0.39 2.81 23.83
N GLN A 116 -0.15 4.11 23.98
CA GLN A 116 -0.26 4.82 25.24
C GLN A 116 -1.35 5.89 25.16
N ASN A 117 -2.42 5.76 25.92
CA ASN A 117 -3.38 6.84 26.12
C ASN A 117 -2.80 7.85 27.12
N ILE A 118 -2.58 9.09 26.69
CA ILE A 118 -2.02 10.18 27.50
C ILE A 118 -3.09 11.17 27.95
N GLY A 119 -4.28 11.09 27.38
CA GLY A 119 -5.47 11.87 27.73
C GLY A 119 -6.74 11.09 27.31
N GLU A 120 -7.91 11.66 27.58
CA GLU A 120 -9.19 11.05 27.19
C GLU A 120 -9.34 10.88 25.67
N ASN A 121 -8.82 11.86 24.92
CA ASN A 121 -8.94 11.95 23.47
C ASN A 121 -7.56 11.98 22.78
N GLU A 122 -6.53 11.47 23.43
CA GLU A 122 -5.16 11.64 22.99
C GLU A 122 -4.33 10.38 23.24
N ASN A 123 -3.63 9.92 22.22
CA ASN A 123 -2.74 8.77 22.33
C ASN A 123 -1.45 8.96 21.54
N ILE A 124 -0.41 8.27 22.00
CA ILE A 124 0.85 8.08 21.32
C ILE A 124 1.00 6.60 21.01
N TYR A 125 1.54 6.26 19.84
CA TYR A 125 1.89 4.89 19.53
C TYR A 125 3.33 4.79 18.99
N LEU A 126 3.96 3.68 19.32
CA LEU A 126 5.24 3.25 18.76
C LEU A 126 5.01 1.93 18.03
N ASN A 127 5.49 1.83 16.80
CA ASN A 127 5.46 0.61 16.01
C ASN A 127 6.85 0.31 15.47
N ILE A 128 7.38 -0.87 15.77
CA ILE A 128 8.67 -1.36 15.28
C ILE A 128 8.41 -2.74 14.71
N ASN A 129 8.61 -2.91 13.41
CA ASN A 129 8.39 -4.19 12.77
C ASN A 129 9.36 -4.45 11.63
N LYS A 130 9.69 -5.71 11.42
CA LYS A 130 10.34 -6.18 10.21
C LYS A 130 9.29 -6.77 9.26
N SER A 131 9.37 -6.41 8.00
CA SER A 131 8.50 -6.92 6.93
C SER A 131 9.30 -7.61 5.84
N MET A 132 8.65 -8.44 5.06
CA MET A 132 9.20 -9.14 3.90
C MET A 132 8.27 -8.96 2.69
N ARG A 133 8.85 -8.80 1.51
CA ARG A 133 8.17 -8.92 0.21
C ARG A 133 8.94 -9.88 -0.69
N ALA A 134 8.34 -11.01 -1.03
CA ALA A 134 8.90 -11.88 -2.06
C ALA A 134 8.72 -11.25 -3.44
N PRO A 135 9.62 -11.55 -4.41
CA PRO A 135 9.38 -11.21 -5.80
C PRO A 135 8.04 -11.79 -6.25
N ASN A 136 7.30 -11.10 -7.09
CA ASN A 136 6.19 -11.76 -7.77
C ASN A 136 6.72 -12.67 -8.89
N ILE A 137 5.85 -13.56 -9.37
CA ILE A 137 6.27 -14.60 -10.33
C ILE A 137 6.83 -14.00 -11.64
N ASN A 138 6.30 -12.86 -12.09
CA ASN A 138 6.79 -12.20 -13.30
C ASN A 138 8.12 -11.45 -13.07
N GLU A 139 8.36 -10.94 -11.86
CA GLU A 139 9.64 -10.32 -11.51
C GLU A 139 10.78 -11.35 -11.57
N GLN A 140 10.52 -12.57 -11.10
CA GLN A 140 11.52 -13.64 -11.00
C GLN A 140 11.65 -14.42 -12.31
N TRP A 141 10.54 -14.83 -12.92
CA TRP A 141 10.52 -15.71 -14.08
C TRP A 141 10.38 -14.99 -15.43
N GLY A 142 10.25 -13.66 -15.39
CA GLY A 142 10.19 -12.85 -16.61
C GLY A 142 8.88 -12.93 -17.36
N THR A 143 8.86 -12.28 -18.50
CA THR A 143 7.74 -12.23 -19.46
C THR A 143 8.30 -12.08 -20.89
N ALA A 144 7.44 -11.96 -21.89
CA ALA A 144 7.86 -11.70 -23.29
C ALA A 144 8.76 -10.45 -23.47
N THR A 145 8.65 -9.46 -22.59
CA THR A 145 9.36 -8.18 -22.66
C THR A 145 10.30 -7.95 -21.48
N GLN A 146 10.53 -8.98 -20.69
CA GLN A 146 11.28 -8.92 -19.44
C GLN A 146 12.08 -10.20 -19.25
N LEU A 147 13.36 -10.05 -18.97
CA LEU A 147 14.25 -11.16 -18.67
C LEU A 147 13.92 -11.77 -17.32
N MET A 148 14.14 -13.07 -17.20
CA MET A 148 14.08 -13.79 -15.93
C MET A 148 15.30 -13.46 -15.06
N ASN A 149 15.10 -13.51 -13.75
CA ASN A 149 16.17 -13.48 -12.75
C ASN A 149 15.78 -14.43 -11.61
N PRO A 150 16.13 -15.74 -11.71
CA PRO A 150 15.79 -16.73 -10.70
C PRO A 150 16.48 -16.47 -9.34
N ASP A 151 17.64 -15.79 -9.34
CA ASP A 151 18.39 -15.45 -8.12
C ASP A 151 17.82 -14.23 -7.37
N LEU A 152 16.65 -13.74 -7.76
CA LEU A 152 16.03 -12.58 -7.15
C LEU A 152 15.58 -12.89 -5.71
N LYS A 153 16.20 -12.20 -4.74
CA LYS A 153 15.94 -12.38 -3.33
C LYS A 153 14.68 -11.65 -2.86
N ALA A 154 14.06 -12.16 -1.80
CA ALA A 154 13.01 -11.41 -1.11
C ALA A 154 13.58 -10.16 -0.43
N GLU A 155 12.89 -9.04 -0.61
CA GLU A 155 13.13 -7.83 0.16
C GLU A 155 12.81 -8.08 1.63
N SER A 156 13.56 -7.47 2.53
CA SER A 156 13.12 -7.38 3.94
C SER A 156 13.56 -6.06 4.54
N GLY A 157 12.76 -5.50 5.42
CA GLY A 157 13.08 -4.20 5.97
C GLY A 157 12.47 -3.95 7.33
N TRP A 158 13.15 -3.10 8.10
CA TRP A 158 12.67 -2.56 9.34
C TRP A 158 11.86 -1.29 9.12
N ASN A 159 10.74 -1.20 9.79
CA ASN A 159 9.91 -0.01 9.87
C ASN A 159 9.84 0.45 11.32
N TYR A 160 10.04 1.74 11.53
CA TYR A 160 9.94 2.42 12.81
C TYR A 160 8.96 3.57 12.65
N GLU A 161 7.95 3.59 13.48
CA GLU A 161 6.91 4.61 13.49
C GLU A 161 6.67 5.12 14.89
N LEU A 162 6.64 6.45 15.05
CA LEU A 162 6.15 7.14 16.23
C LEU A 162 5.01 8.04 15.81
N GLY A 163 3.83 7.77 16.32
CA GLY A 163 2.65 8.56 15.98
C GLY A 163 1.98 9.18 17.21
N TRP A 164 1.36 10.30 16.96
CA TRP A 164 0.53 11.00 17.91
C TRP A 164 -0.82 11.33 17.28
N LYS A 165 -1.88 11.07 18.03
CA LYS A 165 -3.25 11.28 17.58
C LYS A 165 -4.04 11.99 18.67
N LYS A 166 -4.74 13.06 18.29
CA LYS A 166 -5.56 13.85 19.19
C LYS A 166 -6.90 14.23 18.57
N LYS A 167 -7.98 13.92 19.23
CA LYS A 167 -9.26 14.57 18.99
C LYS A 167 -9.28 15.87 19.78
N ILE A 168 -9.29 17.02 19.10
CA ILE A 168 -9.33 18.34 19.73
C ILE A 168 -10.76 18.62 20.19
N THR A 169 -11.73 18.25 19.36
CA THR A 169 -13.17 18.19 19.68
C THR A 169 -13.74 16.90 19.11
N ASP A 170 -15.02 16.63 19.30
CA ASP A 170 -15.68 15.44 18.70
C ASP A 170 -15.65 15.45 17.16
N ASN A 171 -15.42 16.61 16.58
CA ASN A 171 -15.47 16.84 15.14
C ASN A 171 -14.10 17.10 14.49
N ASP A 172 -13.01 17.08 15.27
CA ASP A 172 -11.66 17.36 14.76
C ASP A 172 -10.68 16.25 15.17
N LEU A 173 -9.85 15.85 14.22
CA LEU A 173 -8.83 14.85 14.41
C LEU A 173 -7.49 15.35 13.85
N LEU A 174 -6.50 15.45 14.71
CA LEU A 174 -5.13 15.75 14.35
C LEU A 174 -4.27 14.50 14.52
N LYS A 175 -3.44 14.20 13.51
CA LYS A 175 -2.49 13.08 13.54
C LYS A 175 -1.12 13.58 13.10
N LEU A 176 -0.10 13.19 13.82
CA LEU A 176 1.30 13.35 13.45
C LEU A 176 1.95 11.99 13.43
N ASN A 177 2.70 11.69 12.39
CA ASN A 177 3.46 10.45 12.25
C ASN A 177 4.89 10.77 11.82
N ILE A 178 5.87 10.20 12.49
CA ILE A 178 7.28 10.23 12.12
C ILE A 178 7.68 8.80 11.84
N PHE A 179 8.32 8.57 10.70
CA PHE A 179 8.68 7.23 10.30
C PHE A 179 10.10 7.14 9.73
N HIS A 180 10.66 5.96 9.89
CA HIS A 180 11.90 5.55 9.22
C HIS A 180 11.77 4.12 8.74
N MET A 181 12.20 3.88 7.50
CA MET A 181 12.19 2.57 6.87
C MET A 181 13.56 2.30 6.27
N ASP A 182 14.13 1.13 6.58
CA ASP A 182 15.31 0.57 5.93
C ASP A 182 14.95 -0.77 5.29
N ILE A 183 15.20 -0.94 4.00
CA ILE A 183 14.94 -2.17 3.24
C ILE A 183 16.25 -2.66 2.63
N ASP A 184 16.55 -3.91 2.90
CA ASP A 184 17.63 -4.66 2.25
C ASP A 184 17.07 -5.46 1.07
N ASP A 185 17.91 -5.69 0.06
CA ASP A 185 17.57 -6.45 -1.15
C ASP A 185 16.35 -5.91 -1.92
N ARG A 186 16.09 -4.59 -1.89
CA ARG A 186 14.94 -4.00 -2.59
C ARG A 186 14.92 -4.38 -4.06
N ILE A 187 13.77 -4.87 -4.53
CA ILE A 187 13.57 -5.26 -5.92
C ILE A 187 13.23 -4.02 -6.75
N TYR A 188 14.03 -3.78 -7.79
CA TYR A 188 13.80 -2.67 -8.72
C TYR A 188 13.96 -3.13 -10.18
N ARG A 189 13.31 -2.42 -11.08
CA ARG A 189 13.37 -2.69 -12.51
C ARG A 189 14.54 -1.93 -13.14
N ALA A 190 15.43 -2.64 -13.81
CA ALA A 190 16.54 -2.11 -14.57
C ALA A 190 16.39 -2.45 -16.07
N LYS A 191 17.25 -1.86 -16.90
CA LYS A 191 17.46 -2.29 -18.27
C LYS A 191 18.69 -3.18 -18.32
N ASP A 192 18.57 -4.30 -19.01
CA ASP A 192 19.73 -5.12 -19.35
C ASP A 192 20.53 -4.44 -20.47
N SER A 193 21.83 -4.26 -20.26
CA SER A 193 22.69 -3.53 -21.18
C SER A 193 22.91 -4.23 -22.52
N THR A 194 22.75 -5.55 -22.56
CA THR A 194 22.97 -6.36 -23.74
C THR A 194 21.75 -6.47 -24.63
N SER A 195 20.61 -6.80 -24.03
CA SER A 195 19.35 -7.04 -24.75
C SER A 195 18.44 -5.81 -24.84
N GLY A 196 18.63 -4.81 -23.97
CA GLY A 196 17.74 -3.67 -23.83
C GLY A 196 16.39 -4.00 -23.19
N LEU A 197 16.15 -5.26 -22.82
CA LEU A 197 14.95 -5.71 -22.17
C LEU A 197 14.94 -5.29 -20.69
N ASN A 198 13.78 -5.28 -20.08
CA ASN A 198 13.67 -5.07 -18.64
C ASN A 198 14.16 -6.32 -17.87
N ILE A 199 14.78 -6.11 -16.74
CA ILE A 199 15.17 -7.15 -15.78
C ILE A 199 14.93 -6.61 -14.37
N TYR A 200 14.46 -7.44 -13.47
CA TYR A 200 14.40 -7.08 -12.04
C TYR A 200 15.69 -7.50 -11.35
N LYS A 201 16.19 -6.63 -10.50
CA LYS A 201 17.39 -6.82 -9.70
C LYS A 201 17.12 -6.38 -8.27
N ASN A 202 17.91 -6.87 -7.33
CA ASN A 202 17.89 -6.33 -5.98
C ASN A 202 18.76 -5.07 -5.92
N ALA A 203 18.27 -4.00 -5.29
CA ALA A 203 19.09 -2.87 -4.88
C ALA A 203 19.90 -3.26 -3.64
N GLU A 204 21.04 -2.61 -3.43
CA GLU A 204 21.82 -2.83 -2.22
C GLU A 204 21.01 -2.48 -0.98
N LYS A 205 20.43 -1.26 -0.96
CA LYS A 205 19.60 -0.76 0.14
C LYS A 205 18.57 0.26 -0.34
N TYR A 206 17.50 0.37 0.43
CA TYR A 206 16.55 1.48 0.33
C TYR A 206 16.26 2.02 1.72
N ARG A 207 16.14 3.33 1.84
CA ARG A 207 15.69 3.99 3.07
C ARG A 207 14.69 5.09 2.77
N ASN A 208 13.81 5.32 3.71
CA ASN A 208 12.88 6.43 3.66
C ASN A 208 12.63 6.96 5.07
N THR A 209 12.90 8.23 5.29
CA THR A 209 12.61 8.92 6.55
C THR A 209 11.69 10.07 6.25
N GLY A 210 10.66 10.22 7.06
CA GLY A 210 9.68 11.27 6.82
C GLY A 210 8.83 11.62 8.02
N VAL A 211 8.00 12.63 7.79
CA VAL A 211 6.98 13.11 8.73
C VAL A 211 5.69 13.38 7.96
N GLU A 212 4.58 13.00 8.57
CA GLU A 212 3.24 13.22 8.05
C GLU A 212 2.39 13.91 9.10
N LEU A 213 1.66 14.93 8.67
CA LEU A 213 0.67 15.63 9.48
C LEU A 213 -0.67 15.57 8.77
N SER A 214 -1.73 15.19 9.44
CA SER A 214 -3.07 15.27 8.91
C SER A 214 -4.03 15.90 9.91
N TYR A 215 -4.90 16.73 9.40
CA TYR A 215 -5.96 17.37 10.15
C TYR A 215 -7.28 17.25 9.41
N GLU A 216 -8.28 16.74 10.08
CA GLU A 216 -9.63 16.55 9.57
C GLU A 216 -10.60 17.28 10.50
N LYS A 217 -11.53 18.04 9.95
CA LYS A 217 -12.54 18.78 10.73
C LYS A 217 -13.88 18.83 10.04
N ALA A 218 -14.93 18.48 10.77
CA ALA A 218 -16.31 18.83 10.43
C ALA A 218 -16.66 20.16 11.13
N LEU A 219 -16.63 21.26 10.37
CA LEU A 219 -16.95 22.60 10.88
C LEU A 219 -18.42 22.71 11.32
N SER A 220 -19.29 21.99 10.62
CA SER A 220 -20.72 21.91 10.88
C SER A 220 -21.29 20.67 10.21
N LYS A 221 -22.60 20.44 10.32
CA LYS A 221 -23.30 19.41 9.52
C LYS A 221 -23.20 19.65 8.02
N LYS A 222 -22.81 20.86 7.60
CA LYS A 222 -22.74 21.26 6.19
C LYS A 222 -21.34 21.32 5.63
N PHE A 223 -20.32 21.63 6.42
CA PHE A 223 -18.96 21.86 5.96
C PHE A 223 -17.96 20.97 6.66
N SER A 224 -17.07 20.39 5.88
CA SER A 224 -15.90 19.66 6.35
C SER A 224 -14.66 20.05 5.55
N TYR A 225 -13.49 19.92 6.15
CA TYR A 225 -12.22 20.02 5.44
C TYR A 225 -11.21 19.03 5.99
N ASN A 226 -10.29 18.66 5.14
CA ASN A 226 -9.11 17.87 5.49
C ASN A 226 -7.86 18.51 4.90
N LEU A 227 -6.78 18.40 5.63
CA LEU A 227 -5.45 18.86 5.23
C LEU A 227 -4.45 17.77 5.58
N GLY A 228 -3.64 17.35 4.63
CA GLY A 228 -2.54 16.41 4.83
C GLY A 228 -1.25 17.00 4.25
N MET A 229 -0.18 16.90 5.01
CA MET A 229 1.17 17.33 4.62
C MET A 229 2.12 16.17 4.86
N SER A 230 3.02 15.93 3.93
CA SER A 230 4.05 14.92 4.08
C SER A 230 5.40 15.46 3.60
N TYR A 231 6.42 15.13 4.35
CA TYR A 231 7.81 15.28 3.93
C TYR A 231 8.50 13.94 4.07
N ALA A 232 9.12 13.46 2.99
CA ALA A 232 9.83 12.19 2.97
C ALA A 232 11.11 12.32 2.13
N ASN A 233 12.11 11.50 2.45
CA ASN A 233 13.37 11.46 1.71
C ASN A 233 13.69 10.02 1.27
N PRO A 234 12.93 9.46 0.30
CA PRO A 234 13.14 8.11 -0.20
C PRO A 234 14.43 8.03 -1.03
N GLN A 235 15.31 7.13 -0.66
CA GLN A 235 16.61 6.95 -1.29
C GLN A 235 16.94 5.46 -1.50
N GLN A 236 17.72 5.14 -2.52
CA GLN A 236 18.22 3.80 -2.76
C GLN A 236 19.70 3.81 -3.11
N LYS A 237 20.36 2.68 -2.87
CA LYS A 237 21.64 2.31 -3.47
C LYS A 237 21.42 1.13 -4.39
N THR A 238 22.13 1.12 -5.52
CA THR A 238 22.16 -0.03 -6.42
C THR A 238 23.53 -0.69 -6.35
N ILE A 239 23.66 -1.92 -6.82
CA ILE A 239 24.94 -2.64 -6.84
C ILE A 239 26.01 -1.86 -7.62
N THR A 240 25.60 -1.04 -8.59
CA THR A 240 26.49 -0.27 -9.47
C THR A 240 26.78 1.14 -8.97
N SER A 241 26.09 1.61 -7.93
CA SER A 241 26.26 2.96 -7.36
C SER A 241 26.47 2.88 -5.86
N SER A 242 27.60 3.39 -5.38
CA SER A 242 27.88 3.53 -3.95
C SER A 242 27.15 4.71 -3.31
N GLU A 243 26.59 5.58 -4.13
CA GLU A 243 25.91 6.80 -3.70
C GLU A 243 24.42 6.55 -3.44
N TRP A 244 23.85 7.32 -2.51
CA TRP A 244 22.41 7.32 -2.25
C TRP A 244 21.69 8.18 -3.29
N GLU A 245 20.87 7.56 -4.11
CA GLU A 245 20.04 8.21 -5.12
C GLU A 245 18.61 8.36 -4.63
N ARG A 246 18.08 9.55 -4.79
CA ARG A 246 16.68 9.81 -4.45
C ARG A 246 15.75 9.17 -5.49
N THR A 247 14.65 8.55 -5.02
CA THR A 247 13.75 7.76 -5.88
C THR A 247 12.41 8.42 -6.15
N ASP A 248 11.98 9.40 -5.33
CA ASP A 248 10.64 9.99 -5.44
C ASP A 248 10.63 11.46 -4.95
N PHE A 249 9.43 12.07 -4.90
CA PHE A 249 9.24 13.45 -4.41
C PHE A 249 9.51 13.56 -2.90
N LYS A 250 9.80 14.78 -2.44
CA LYS A 250 10.07 15.07 -1.02
C LYS A 250 8.86 15.62 -0.28
N PHE A 251 8.06 16.46 -0.90
CA PHE A 251 6.96 17.14 -0.23
C PHE A 251 5.65 16.88 -0.95
N GLY A 252 4.64 16.46 -0.19
CA GLY A 252 3.27 16.28 -0.60
C GLY A 252 2.33 17.14 0.24
N LEU A 253 1.32 17.71 -0.41
CA LEU A 253 0.20 18.39 0.23
C LEU A 253 -1.09 17.86 -0.39
N ASN A 254 -2.03 17.46 0.43
CA ASN A 254 -3.39 17.18 0.01
C ASN A 254 -4.36 18.03 0.83
N ALA A 255 -5.38 18.57 0.17
CA ALA A 255 -6.40 19.38 0.82
C ALA A 255 -7.76 19.07 0.22
N GLY A 256 -8.77 19.00 1.05
CA GLY A 256 -10.14 18.77 0.61
C GLY A 256 -11.12 19.66 1.36
N ILE A 257 -12.15 20.10 0.66
CA ILE A 257 -13.28 20.81 1.23
C ILE A 257 -14.55 20.10 0.79
N GLY A 258 -15.39 19.75 1.75
CA GLY A 258 -16.68 19.13 1.55
C GLY A 258 -17.82 20.06 1.98
N TYR A 259 -18.87 20.08 1.18
CA TYR A 259 -20.11 20.77 1.47
C TYR A 259 -21.29 19.81 1.32
N GLN A 260 -22.17 19.78 2.32
CA GLN A 260 -23.38 18.96 2.32
C GLN A 260 -24.57 19.84 2.71
N LEU A 261 -25.56 19.92 1.86
CA LEU A 261 -26.81 20.62 2.16
C LEU A 261 -27.99 19.82 1.61
N ASP A 262 -28.84 19.32 2.52
CA ASP A 262 -30.02 18.55 2.19
C ASP A 262 -29.73 17.42 1.18
N LYS A 263 -30.19 17.57 -0.04
CA LYS A 263 -30.01 16.60 -1.12
C LYS A 263 -28.74 16.79 -1.92
N ASN A 264 -27.96 17.85 -1.65
CA ASN A 264 -26.77 18.20 -2.45
C ASN A 264 -25.49 17.98 -1.66
N SER A 265 -24.45 17.51 -2.34
CA SER A 265 -23.09 17.54 -1.82
C SER A 265 -22.10 17.99 -2.88
N ALA A 266 -21.05 18.65 -2.46
CA ALA A 266 -19.93 19.04 -3.30
C ALA A 266 -18.62 18.81 -2.55
N ASN A 267 -17.61 18.29 -3.25
CA ASN A 267 -16.27 18.08 -2.71
C ASN A 267 -15.25 18.55 -3.73
N ILE A 268 -14.22 19.24 -3.25
CA ILE A 268 -13.05 19.61 -4.05
C ILE A 268 -11.83 19.06 -3.35
N PHE A 269 -10.95 18.41 -4.11
CA PHE A 269 -9.70 17.83 -3.62
C PHE A 269 -8.54 18.36 -4.44
N ALA A 270 -7.48 18.77 -3.76
CA ALA A 270 -6.23 19.20 -4.36
C ALA A 270 -5.09 18.29 -3.87
N ASN A 271 -4.26 17.83 -4.81
CA ASN A 271 -3.02 17.11 -4.52
C ASN A 271 -1.86 17.89 -5.14
N TYR A 272 -0.88 18.25 -4.33
CA TYR A 272 0.32 18.94 -4.76
C TYR A 272 1.55 18.13 -4.37
N MET A 273 2.49 17.96 -5.30
CA MET A 273 3.77 17.28 -5.08
C MET A 273 4.92 18.13 -5.59
N THR A 274 5.99 18.26 -4.79
CA THR A 274 7.20 18.97 -5.17
C THR A 274 8.46 18.32 -4.62
N GLY A 275 9.63 18.84 -5.00
CA GLY A 275 10.91 18.19 -4.70
C GLY A 275 11.05 16.86 -5.42
N ARG A 276 10.55 16.76 -6.63
CA ARG A 276 10.53 15.54 -7.47
C ARG A 276 11.93 15.23 -8.02
N VAL A 277 12.15 13.99 -8.44
CA VAL A 277 13.44 13.54 -8.97
C VAL A 277 13.66 14.03 -10.41
N ASN A 278 14.93 14.05 -10.83
CA ASN A 278 15.33 14.30 -12.22
C ASN A 278 14.81 15.61 -12.84
N GLY A 279 14.69 16.67 -12.03
CA GLY A 279 14.21 17.97 -12.52
C GLY A 279 12.73 18.01 -12.91
N THR A 280 11.96 16.98 -12.55
CA THR A 280 10.52 16.96 -12.82
C THR A 280 9.82 18.11 -12.08
N LYS A 281 9.01 18.87 -12.80
CA LYS A 281 8.26 20.01 -12.24
C LYS A 281 7.25 19.58 -11.16
N PRO A 282 6.88 20.48 -10.24
CA PRO A 282 5.79 20.22 -9.30
C PRO A 282 4.49 19.84 -10.04
N MET A 283 3.73 18.93 -9.44
CA MET A 283 2.40 18.53 -9.92
C MET A 283 1.33 19.15 -9.03
N LEU A 284 0.26 19.65 -9.65
CA LEU A 284 -0.96 20.06 -8.96
C LEU A 284 -2.17 19.44 -9.68
N ASP A 285 -2.87 18.54 -9.01
CA ASP A 285 -4.08 17.90 -9.49
C ASP A 285 -5.27 18.35 -8.62
N ILE A 286 -6.29 18.95 -9.22
CA ILE A 286 -7.52 19.36 -8.54
C ILE A 286 -8.69 18.64 -9.18
N ASN A 287 -9.48 17.97 -8.34
CA ASN A 287 -10.65 17.23 -8.75
C ASN A 287 -11.89 17.73 -8.00
N MET A 288 -13.05 17.70 -8.64
CA MET A 288 -14.32 18.11 -8.05
C MET A 288 -15.38 17.01 -8.23
N ASN A 289 -16.20 16.86 -7.21
CA ASN A 289 -17.32 15.94 -7.21
C ASN A 289 -18.56 16.69 -6.69
N VAL A 290 -19.66 16.60 -7.43
CA VAL A 290 -20.95 17.15 -7.02
C VAL A 290 -21.99 16.04 -7.12
N SER A 291 -22.85 15.90 -6.11
CA SER A 291 -23.95 14.95 -6.17
C SER A 291 -25.27 15.57 -5.75
N HIS A 292 -26.34 15.06 -6.33
CA HIS A 292 -27.72 15.43 -6.02
C HIS A 292 -28.57 14.17 -5.80
N LYS A 293 -29.24 14.08 -4.66
CA LYS A 293 -30.22 13.02 -4.36
C LYS A 293 -31.54 13.40 -5.06
N LEU A 294 -31.87 12.68 -6.12
CA LEU A 294 -33.17 12.83 -6.81
C LEU A 294 -34.30 12.28 -5.92
N THR A 295 -34.07 11.12 -5.35
CA THR A 295 -34.94 10.44 -4.36
C THR A 295 -34.08 9.84 -3.26
N ASP A 296 -34.68 9.15 -2.28
CA ASP A 296 -33.93 8.43 -1.26
C ASP A 296 -33.13 7.25 -1.81
N LYS A 297 -33.47 6.79 -3.01
CA LYS A 297 -32.83 5.65 -3.69
C LYS A 297 -31.98 6.07 -4.89
N ASP A 298 -32.16 7.27 -5.41
CA ASP A 298 -31.58 7.71 -6.67
C ASP A 298 -30.65 8.91 -6.47
N VAL A 299 -29.41 8.80 -6.94
CA VAL A 299 -28.39 9.84 -6.84
C VAL A 299 -27.78 10.11 -8.22
N LEU A 300 -27.67 11.36 -8.58
CA LEU A 300 -26.93 11.84 -9.74
C LEU A 300 -25.60 12.42 -9.27
N LYS A 301 -24.48 12.00 -9.87
CA LYS A 301 -23.12 12.47 -9.53
C LYS A 301 -22.42 13.00 -10.77
N LEU A 302 -21.79 14.16 -10.64
CA LEU A 302 -20.86 14.71 -11.63
C LEU A 302 -19.47 14.74 -11.00
N THR A 303 -18.51 14.05 -11.62
CA THR A 303 -17.10 14.12 -11.24
C THR A 303 -16.32 14.81 -12.36
N ILE A 304 -15.48 15.77 -12.00
CA ILE A 304 -14.56 16.45 -12.90
C ILE A 304 -13.16 16.19 -12.43
N TYR A 305 -12.36 15.55 -13.29
CA TYR A 305 -10.95 15.26 -13.07
C TYR A 305 -10.09 16.34 -13.72
N ASN A 306 -8.94 16.63 -13.11
CA ASN A 306 -7.99 17.63 -13.56
C ASN A 306 -8.69 18.97 -13.90
N LEU A 307 -9.38 19.56 -12.92
CA LEU A 307 -10.22 20.76 -13.06
C LEU A 307 -9.48 21.93 -13.73
N LEU A 308 -8.17 22.05 -13.50
CA LEU A 308 -7.30 23.09 -14.06
C LEU A 308 -6.77 22.75 -15.46
N ASN A 309 -7.05 21.55 -15.98
CA ASN A 309 -6.56 21.05 -17.27
C ASN A 309 -5.02 21.14 -17.39
N ARG A 310 -4.31 20.69 -16.38
CA ARG A 310 -2.83 20.70 -16.36
C ARG A 310 -2.29 19.44 -17.00
N ASP A 311 -1.16 19.58 -17.67
CA ASP A 311 -0.39 18.50 -18.33
C ASP A 311 0.81 18.03 -17.48
N ASP A 312 0.73 18.14 -16.17
CA ASP A 312 1.79 17.74 -15.24
C ASP A 312 2.08 16.24 -15.34
N ILE A 313 3.32 15.85 -15.19
CA ILE A 313 3.73 14.45 -15.13
C ILE A 313 3.28 13.86 -13.78
N ARG A 314 2.40 12.86 -13.82
CA ARG A 314 1.83 12.22 -12.63
C ARG A 314 2.86 11.32 -11.94
N THR A 315 3.56 10.50 -12.70
CA THR A 315 4.57 9.58 -12.16
C THR A 315 5.95 9.98 -12.67
N GLY A 316 6.93 10.13 -11.77
CA GLY A 316 8.32 10.31 -12.15
C GLY A 316 8.84 9.05 -12.83
N SER A 317 9.50 9.19 -13.98
CA SER A 317 10.37 8.15 -14.49
C SER A 317 11.81 8.45 -14.07
N SER A 318 12.67 7.43 -14.09
CA SER A 318 14.10 7.57 -13.87
C SER A 318 14.80 8.53 -14.86
N SER A 319 14.14 8.92 -15.94
CA SER A 319 14.66 9.81 -16.99
C SER A 319 14.12 11.25 -16.93
N GLY A 320 13.28 11.62 -15.97
CA GLY A 320 12.82 12.99 -15.74
C GLY A 320 11.84 13.58 -16.77
N THR A 321 11.77 13.00 -17.96
CA THR A 321 10.99 13.53 -19.09
C THR A 321 9.94 12.57 -19.61
N SER A 322 9.96 11.30 -19.21
CA SER A 322 8.97 10.29 -19.59
C SER A 322 8.24 9.75 -18.36
N GLY A 323 7.01 10.13 -18.19
CA GLY A 323 6.09 9.65 -17.14
C GLY A 323 4.68 9.67 -17.66
N ALA A 324 3.77 9.02 -16.95
CA ALA A 324 2.34 9.18 -17.26
C ALA A 324 1.93 10.62 -16.92
N LEU A 325 1.43 11.33 -17.92
CA LEU A 325 0.82 12.65 -17.72
C LEU A 325 -0.45 12.53 -16.88
N LEU A 326 -0.86 13.62 -16.26
CA LEU A 326 -2.27 13.76 -15.88
C LEU A 326 -3.12 13.63 -17.13
N GLU A 327 -4.22 12.91 -17.03
CA GLU A 327 -5.22 12.93 -18.10
C GLU A 327 -5.73 14.36 -18.28
N GLU A 328 -6.03 14.75 -19.51
CA GLU A 328 -6.72 16.01 -19.79
C GLU A 328 -7.99 16.10 -18.96
N ARG A 329 -8.44 17.32 -18.71
CA ARG A 329 -9.68 17.53 -17.96
C ARG A 329 -10.82 16.72 -18.59
N ASN A 330 -11.36 15.81 -17.80
CA ASN A 330 -12.49 14.99 -18.21
C ASN A 330 -13.57 15.02 -17.13
N TRP A 331 -14.76 14.59 -17.49
CA TRP A 331 -15.90 14.54 -16.60
C TRP A 331 -16.67 13.24 -16.78
N MET A 332 -17.27 12.80 -15.69
CA MET A 332 -18.07 11.60 -15.65
C MET A 332 -19.40 11.91 -14.96
N LEU A 333 -20.50 11.64 -15.64
CA LEU A 333 -21.84 11.69 -15.07
C LEU A 333 -22.27 10.27 -14.69
N THR A 334 -22.65 10.09 -13.44
CA THR A 334 -23.05 8.79 -12.89
C THR A 334 -24.44 8.88 -12.29
N TYR A 335 -25.31 7.96 -12.64
CA TYR A 335 -26.58 7.72 -11.98
C TYR A 335 -26.47 6.44 -11.15
N GLU A 336 -26.81 6.53 -9.87
CA GLU A 336 -26.83 5.39 -8.93
C GLU A 336 -28.25 5.19 -8.43
N ARG A 337 -28.67 3.92 -8.40
CA ARG A 337 -29.92 3.50 -7.77
C ARG A 337 -29.70 2.38 -6.77
N THR A 338 -30.20 2.57 -5.57
CA THR A 338 -30.26 1.52 -4.52
C THR A 338 -31.62 0.81 -4.59
N PHE A 339 -31.62 -0.50 -4.69
CA PHE A 339 -32.82 -1.33 -4.81
C PHE A 339 -33.35 -1.78 -3.44
#